data_06cf411303e168a7acae75013781e25a
#
_entry.id   06cf411303e168a7acae75013781e25a
#
_cell.length_a   1.000
_cell.length_b   1.000
_cell.length_c   1.000
_cell.angle_alpha   90.00
_cell.angle_beta   90.00
_cell.angle_gamma   90.00
#
_symmetry.space_group_name_H-M   'P 1'
#
loop_
_entity.id
_entity.type
_entity.pdbx_description
1 polymer ?
#
loop_
_entity_poly.entity_id
_entity_poly.type
_entity_poly.pdbx_seq_one_letter_code
_entity_poly.pdbx_strand_id
1 'polypeptide(L)'
;MNAYPATKTLSEEIEHPASEAGRCGPDVRSDLRVRIERREHGGIEIELHSRVEPYYGESIRRLADTVLEELGIRHARVHIEDEGALPFVISARLEAAVRRAGLGKGTRVLPEQVELPEASARDRMRRSRLYVPGSEPKYFINAALYGADGVILDLEDSVHPSEKDAARLLVRNALRTVDFLACERMVRINQLPLGLEDLDEIVPECPDLILIPKVEIPDQVMAVEKRIAEVKSEYGLTRPIWLMSILESALGIENAFAIARASEKIVALTIGLEDYTADLGVVKTSTGTESLYARQQVLNAAHAAGIQAIDSVFGDVGDLDALRAWATNSRGLGFEGMGCLHPTQIPIIHQAFAPTANEIERARKILAAYNEAQEKGLAVVSLGSKMIDPPVVNRALKLMARAQAMGVVQ
;
A
#
# COMPACT_ATOMS: atom_id res chain seq x y z
N MET A 1 53.98 -60.15 -5.60
CA MET A 1 52.96 -59.52 -6.49
C MET A 1 51.74 -59.32 -5.61
N ASN A 2 51.63 -58.15 -4.99
CA ASN A 2 50.46 -57.77 -4.21
C ASN A 2 49.71 -56.65 -4.98
N ALA A 3 48.50 -56.97 -5.45
CA ALA A 3 47.62 -56.06 -6.12
C ALA A 3 46.97 -55.11 -5.07
N TYR A 4 47.13 -53.81 -5.26
CA TYR A 4 46.40 -52.76 -4.49
C TYR A 4 44.95 -52.70 -5.01
N PRO A 5 43.93 -52.62 -4.15
CA PRO A 5 42.57 -52.36 -4.58
C PRO A 5 42.41 -50.90 -4.98
N ALA A 6 41.73 -50.66 -6.13
CA ALA A 6 41.36 -49.37 -6.65
C ALA A 6 40.42 -48.66 -5.67
N THR A 7 40.86 -47.51 -5.17
CA THR A 7 40.03 -46.56 -4.39
C THR A 7 38.95 -45.96 -5.32
N LYS A 8 37.70 -46.35 -5.11
CA LYS A 8 36.56 -45.61 -5.62
C LYS A 8 36.52 -44.24 -4.94
N THR A 9 36.87 -43.22 -5.65
CA THR A 9 36.55 -41.84 -5.29
C THR A 9 35.04 -41.68 -5.35
N LEU A 10 34.38 -41.71 -4.16
CA LEU A 10 33.06 -41.14 -3.98
C LEU A 10 33.27 -39.62 -4.07
N SER A 11 32.81 -39.03 -5.17
CA SER A 11 32.60 -37.59 -5.21
C SER A 11 31.53 -37.29 -4.18
N GLU A 12 31.92 -36.67 -3.05
CA GLU A 12 31.01 -36.03 -2.11
C GLU A 12 30.30 -34.92 -2.91
N GLU A 13 29.02 -35.15 -3.26
CA GLU A 13 28.15 -34.09 -3.74
C GLU A 13 28.09 -33.06 -2.58
N ILE A 14 28.66 -31.90 -2.83
CA ILE A 14 28.50 -30.73 -1.92
C ILE A 14 27.02 -30.37 -1.99
N GLU A 15 26.25 -30.80 -1.02
CA GLU A 15 24.86 -30.36 -0.84
C GLU A 15 24.88 -28.87 -0.57
N HIS A 16 24.52 -28.07 -1.57
CA HIS A 16 24.23 -26.64 -1.35
C HIS A 16 22.91 -26.53 -0.57
N PRO A 17 22.86 -25.69 0.48
CA PRO A 17 21.63 -25.55 1.26
C PRO A 17 20.47 -25.13 0.35
N ALA A 18 19.35 -25.83 0.46
CA ALA A 18 18.15 -25.50 -0.26
C ALA A 18 17.60 -24.16 0.19
N SER A 19 17.17 -23.32 -0.75
CA SER A 19 16.49 -22.06 -0.45
C SER A 19 15.02 -22.15 -0.81
N GLU A 20 14.17 -21.50 -0.03
CA GLU A 20 12.73 -21.55 -0.24
C GLU A 20 12.07 -20.16 -0.20
N ALA A 21 10.93 -20.03 -0.85
CA ALA A 21 10.07 -18.84 -0.79
C ALA A 21 8.60 -19.24 -0.93
N GLY A 22 7.74 -18.43 -0.30
CA GLY A 22 6.29 -18.61 -0.33
C GLY A 22 5.78 -19.62 0.69
N ARG A 23 4.48 -19.95 0.60
CA ARG A 23 3.78 -20.77 1.60
C ARG A 23 2.87 -21.79 0.94
N CYS A 24 2.67 -22.92 1.63
CA CYS A 24 1.70 -23.96 1.29
C CYS A 24 0.99 -24.43 2.57
N GLY A 25 -0.05 -25.20 2.42
CA GLY A 25 -0.79 -25.84 3.50
C GLY A 25 -2.29 -25.61 3.43
N PRO A 26 -3.08 -26.22 4.35
CA PRO A 26 -4.53 -26.30 4.25
C PRO A 26 -5.23 -24.93 4.28
N ASP A 27 -4.66 -23.94 4.95
CA ASP A 27 -5.21 -22.57 5.09
C ASP A 27 -4.64 -21.58 4.07
N VAL A 28 -3.67 -22.01 3.25
CA VAL A 28 -3.09 -21.20 2.19
C VAL A 28 -3.93 -21.25 0.94
N ARG A 29 -4.11 -20.12 0.26
CA ARG A 29 -4.82 -20.01 -1.02
C ARG A 29 -4.10 -19.03 -1.94
N SER A 30 -4.12 -19.33 -3.23
CA SER A 30 -3.54 -18.49 -4.28
C SER A 30 -2.05 -18.18 -4.08
N ASP A 31 -1.34 -19.05 -3.37
CA ASP A 31 0.11 -18.97 -3.14
C ASP A 31 0.75 -20.34 -3.43
N LEU A 32 2.06 -20.41 -3.43
CA LEU A 32 2.82 -21.65 -3.57
C LEU A 32 4.09 -21.57 -2.74
N ARG A 33 4.63 -22.70 -2.33
CA ARG A 33 5.98 -22.82 -1.79
C ARG A 33 6.91 -23.37 -2.86
N VAL A 34 8.02 -22.68 -3.09
CA VAL A 34 9.10 -23.10 -3.98
C VAL A 34 10.33 -23.38 -3.15
N ARG A 35 10.91 -24.55 -3.34
CA ARG A 35 12.22 -24.91 -2.81
C ARG A 35 13.15 -25.21 -3.98
N ILE A 36 14.34 -24.58 -4.00
CA ILE A 36 15.35 -24.75 -5.04
C ILE A 36 16.66 -25.26 -4.46
N GLU A 37 17.22 -26.27 -5.11
CA GLU A 37 18.53 -26.85 -4.82
C GLU A 37 19.40 -26.69 -6.07
N ARG A 38 20.54 -26.02 -5.93
CA ARG A 38 21.50 -25.88 -7.01
C ARG A 38 22.15 -27.22 -7.32
N ARG A 39 22.30 -27.52 -8.61
CA ARG A 39 23.07 -28.67 -9.10
C ARG A 39 24.19 -28.22 -10.05
N GLU A 40 25.24 -29.04 -10.21
CA GLU A 40 26.33 -28.75 -11.15
C GLU A 40 26.01 -29.25 -12.57
N HIS A 41 25.15 -30.23 -12.69
CA HIS A 41 24.76 -30.85 -13.95
C HIS A 41 23.37 -31.48 -13.85
N GLY A 42 22.85 -32.02 -14.98
CA GLY A 42 21.56 -32.75 -15.01
C GLY A 42 20.36 -31.93 -15.50
N GLY A 43 20.53 -30.63 -15.77
CA GLY A 43 19.40 -29.78 -16.21
C GLY A 43 18.53 -29.30 -15.07
N ILE A 44 17.36 -28.76 -15.43
CA ILE A 44 16.31 -28.37 -14.48
C ILE A 44 15.37 -29.56 -14.30
N GLU A 45 15.15 -29.95 -13.05
CA GLU A 45 14.18 -30.98 -12.67
C GLU A 45 13.10 -30.32 -11.80
N ILE A 46 11.83 -30.30 -12.27
CA ILE A 46 10.71 -29.73 -11.57
C ILE A 46 9.79 -30.82 -11.04
N GLU A 47 9.67 -30.90 -9.72
CA GLU A 47 8.69 -31.70 -9.02
C GLU A 47 7.53 -30.79 -8.60
N LEU A 48 6.33 -31.02 -9.14
CA LEU A 48 5.14 -30.23 -8.90
C LEU A 48 4.10 -31.06 -8.16
N HIS A 49 3.63 -30.53 -7.04
CA HIS A 49 2.43 -30.95 -6.35
C HIS A 49 1.44 -29.79 -6.32
N SER A 50 0.31 -29.90 -7.00
CA SER A 50 -0.66 -28.80 -7.10
C SER A 50 -2.09 -29.28 -6.92
N ARG A 51 -2.88 -28.50 -6.20
CA ARG A 51 -4.34 -28.73 -6.09
C ARG A 51 -5.06 -28.62 -7.43
N VAL A 52 -4.50 -27.88 -8.36
CA VAL A 52 -5.08 -27.62 -9.68
C VAL A 52 -4.32 -28.35 -10.78
N GLU A 53 -3.45 -29.29 -10.44
CA GLU A 53 -2.58 -30.01 -11.39
C GLU A 53 -3.34 -30.65 -12.55
N PRO A 54 -4.54 -31.26 -12.38
CA PRO A 54 -5.27 -31.85 -13.50
C PRO A 54 -5.66 -30.86 -14.60
N TYR A 55 -5.76 -29.57 -14.27
CA TYR A 55 -6.17 -28.51 -15.21
C TYR A 55 -5.01 -27.62 -15.64
N TYR A 56 -4.07 -27.33 -14.73
CA TYR A 56 -3.03 -26.32 -14.95
C TYR A 56 -1.61 -26.84 -14.75
N GLY A 57 -1.40 -28.10 -14.40
CA GLY A 57 -0.08 -28.64 -14.10
C GLY A 57 0.95 -28.43 -15.21
N GLU A 58 0.56 -28.65 -16.48
CA GLU A 58 1.45 -28.43 -17.62
C GLU A 58 1.81 -26.95 -17.80
N SER A 59 0.84 -26.04 -17.62
CA SER A 59 1.07 -24.61 -17.74
C SER A 59 1.94 -24.06 -16.60
N ILE A 60 1.77 -24.58 -15.37
CA ILE A 60 2.61 -24.24 -14.23
C ILE A 60 4.06 -24.68 -14.47
N ARG A 61 4.28 -25.93 -14.92
CA ARG A 61 5.64 -26.42 -15.24
C ARG A 61 6.29 -25.60 -16.34
N ARG A 62 5.58 -25.30 -17.42
CA ARG A 62 6.09 -24.49 -18.53
C ARG A 62 6.47 -23.09 -18.08
N LEU A 63 5.62 -22.44 -17.26
CA LEU A 63 5.93 -21.13 -16.69
C LEU A 63 7.17 -21.19 -15.78
N ALA A 64 7.26 -22.21 -14.94
CA ALA A 64 8.41 -22.38 -14.05
C ALA A 64 9.71 -22.59 -14.84
N ASP A 65 9.69 -23.42 -15.89
CA ASP A 65 10.84 -23.59 -16.80
C ASP A 65 11.25 -22.26 -17.42
N THR A 66 10.30 -21.52 -18.00
CA THR A 66 10.56 -20.22 -18.62
C THR A 66 11.19 -19.24 -17.62
N VAL A 67 10.61 -19.11 -16.42
CA VAL A 67 11.14 -18.21 -15.38
C VAL A 67 12.55 -18.60 -14.96
N LEU A 68 12.82 -19.89 -14.77
CA LEU A 68 14.15 -20.37 -14.37
C LEU A 68 15.19 -20.15 -15.48
N GLU A 69 14.82 -20.38 -16.74
CA GLU A 69 15.69 -20.11 -17.89
C GLU A 69 16.03 -18.62 -18.01
N GLU A 70 15.03 -17.73 -17.88
CA GLU A 70 15.22 -16.28 -17.90
C GLU A 70 16.11 -15.80 -16.74
N LEU A 71 16.00 -16.43 -15.55
CA LEU A 71 16.90 -16.19 -14.43
C LEU A 71 18.31 -16.76 -14.63
N GLY A 72 18.56 -17.44 -15.76
CA GLY A 72 19.86 -18.01 -16.11
C GLY A 72 20.20 -19.29 -15.36
N ILE A 73 19.20 -19.97 -14.80
CA ILE A 73 19.37 -21.25 -14.12
C ILE A 73 19.48 -22.35 -15.17
N ARG A 74 20.56 -23.14 -15.10
CA ARG A 74 20.82 -24.26 -16.05
C ARG A 74 20.67 -25.61 -15.39
N HIS A 75 20.96 -25.71 -14.10
CA HIS A 75 20.96 -26.98 -13.37
C HIS A 75 20.43 -26.74 -11.96
N ALA A 76 19.26 -27.29 -11.67
CA ALA A 76 18.61 -27.18 -10.34
C ALA A 76 17.59 -28.31 -10.16
N ARG A 77 17.32 -28.67 -8.94
CA ARG A 77 16.09 -29.35 -8.53
C ARG A 77 15.16 -28.36 -7.90
N VAL A 78 13.95 -28.28 -8.42
CA VAL A 78 12.92 -27.33 -7.97
C VAL A 78 11.69 -28.12 -7.54
N HIS A 79 11.32 -27.94 -6.27
CA HIS A 79 10.12 -28.54 -5.70
C HIS A 79 9.08 -27.44 -5.49
N ILE A 80 7.88 -27.64 -6.05
CA ILE A 80 6.79 -26.68 -6.03
C ILE A 80 5.56 -27.35 -5.40
N GLU A 81 5.08 -26.74 -4.30
CA GLU A 81 3.80 -27.08 -3.67
C GLU A 81 2.84 -25.92 -3.91
N ASP A 82 1.88 -26.11 -4.81
CA ASP A 82 0.98 -25.07 -5.28
C ASP A 82 -0.43 -25.18 -4.69
N GLU A 83 -0.92 -24.08 -4.14
CA GLU A 83 -2.25 -23.92 -3.58
C GLU A 83 -3.16 -23.02 -4.47
N GLY A 84 -2.98 -23.14 -5.79
CA GLY A 84 -3.71 -22.39 -6.81
C GLY A 84 -3.18 -20.99 -7.05
N ALA A 85 -1.87 -20.83 -7.08
CA ALA A 85 -1.21 -19.57 -7.36
C ALA A 85 -1.44 -19.11 -8.80
N LEU A 86 -1.60 -17.80 -8.97
CA LEU A 86 -1.65 -17.18 -10.29
C LEU A 86 -0.24 -17.02 -10.91
N PRO A 87 -0.14 -16.85 -12.22
CA PRO A 87 1.16 -16.75 -12.90
C PRO A 87 2.11 -15.71 -12.28
N PHE A 88 1.63 -14.54 -11.91
CA PHE A 88 2.46 -13.49 -11.31
C PHE A 88 3.01 -13.88 -9.92
N VAL A 89 2.27 -14.70 -9.17
CA VAL A 89 2.70 -15.24 -7.87
C VAL A 89 3.77 -16.30 -8.08
N ILE A 90 3.55 -17.21 -9.03
CA ILE A 90 4.51 -18.28 -9.39
C ILE A 90 5.86 -17.65 -9.75
N SER A 91 5.85 -16.66 -10.66
CA SER A 91 7.07 -15.95 -11.07
C SER A 91 7.77 -15.25 -9.90
N ALA A 92 7.01 -14.57 -9.03
CA ALA A 92 7.58 -13.88 -7.86
C ALA A 92 8.23 -14.84 -6.85
N ARG A 93 7.59 -15.99 -6.59
CA ARG A 93 8.09 -16.96 -5.62
C ARG A 93 9.31 -17.71 -6.16
N LEU A 94 9.32 -18.06 -7.45
CA LEU A 94 10.49 -18.64 -8.12
C LEU A 94 11.68 -17.67 -8.08
N GLU A 95 11.48 -16.42 -8.46
CA GLU A 95 12.53 -15.40 -8.42
C GLU A 95 13.06 -15.20 -6.99
N ALA A 96 12.18 -15.16 -5.99
CA ALA A 96 12.58 -15.03 -4.58
C ALA A 96 13.44 -16.22 -4.13
N ALA A 97 13.03 -17.44 -4.42
CA ALA A 97 13.80 -18.65 -4.08
C ALA A 97 15.18 -18.67 -4.76
N VAL A 98 15.24 -18.29 -6.05
CA VAL A 98 16.49 -18.18 -6.80
C VAL A 98 17.43 -17.13 -6.20
N ARG A 99 16.91 -15.94 -5.87
CA ARG A 99 17.70 -14.87 -5.23
C ARG A 99 18.23 -15.28 -3.85
N ARG A 100 17.39 -15.94 -3.03
CA ARG A 100 17.79 -16.49 -1.71
C ARG A 100 18.87 -17.56 -1.82
N ALA A 101 18.89 -18.33 -2.93
CA ALA A 101 19.96 -19.28 -3.24
C ALA A 101 21.27 -18.62 -3.71
N GLY A 102 21.31 -17.28 -3.80
CA GLY A 102 22.46 -16.56 -4.35
C GLY A 102 22.63 -16.76 -5.86
N LEU A 103 21.57 -17.13 -6.56
CA LEU A 103 21.53 -17.37 -8.00
C LEU A 103 20.87 -16.19 -8.75
N GLY A 104 20.81 -16.29 -10.09
CA GLY A 104 20.08 -15.30 -10.91
C GLY A 104 20.75 -13.94 -11.11
N LYS A 105 21.87 -13.65 -10.45
CA LYS A 105 22.72 -12.44 -10.63
C LYS A 105 21.95 -11.11 -10.77
N GLY A 106 20.86 -10.92 -10.03
CA GLY A 106 20.05 -9.70 -10.10
C GLY A 106 19.13 -9.59 -11.32
N THR A 107 19.00 -10.64 -12.12
CA THR A 107 18.03 -10.70 -13.22
C THR A 107 16.61 -10.63 -12.64
N ARG A 108 15.73 -9.90 -13.33
CA ARG A 108 14.30 -9.78 -13.01
C ARG A 108 13.49 -10.51 -14.06
N VAL A 109 12.52 -11.29 -13.64
CA VAL A 109 11.52 -11.88 -14.52
C VAL A 109 10.20 -11.17 -14.29
N LEU A 110 9.81 -10.38 -15.28
CA LEU A 110 8.64 -9.51 -15.18
C LEU A 110 7.49 -10.11 -16.02
N PRO A 111 6.34 -10.40 -15.40
CA PRO A 111 5.16 -10.80 -16.17
C PRO A 111 4.70 -9.67 -17.09
N GLU A 112 3.83 -9.99 -18.05
CA GLU A 112 3.24 -9.00 -18.96
C GLU A 112 2.53 -7.91 -18.17
N GLN A 113 2.76 -6.65 -18.56
CA GLN A 113 2.19 -5.50 -17.87
C GLN A 113 0.79 -5.20 -18.38
N VAL A 114 -0.17 -5.04 -17.44
CA VAL A 114 -1.48 -4.48 -17.78
C VAL A 114 -1.37 -3.00 -18.11
N GLU A 115 -2.33 -2.48 -18.88
CA GLU A 115 -2.41 -1.05 -19.18
C GLU A 115 -2.49 -0.24 -17.88
N LEU A 116 -1.58 0.75 -17.75
CA LEU A 116 -1.58 1.60 -16.59
C LEU A 116 -2.76 2.58 -16.64
N PRO A 117 -3.54 2.72 -15.56
CA PRO A 117 -4.60 3.72 -15.49
C PRO A 117 -4.01 5.14 -15.59
N GLU A 118 -4.85 6.17 -15.72
CA GLU A 118 -4.42 7.55 -15.63
C GLU A 118 -3.67 7.83 -14.31
N ALA A 119 -2.74 8.77 -14.34
CA ALA A 119 -1.98 9.15 -13.13
C ALA A 119 -2.92 9.73 -12.07
N SER A 120 -2.74 9.32 -10.83
CA SER A 120 -3.53 9.86 -9.71
C SER A 120 -3.31 11.36 -9.55
N ALA A 121 -4.42 12.12 -9.44
CA ALA A 121 -4.37 13.55 -9.20
C ALA A 121 -3.87 13.84 -7.78
N ARG A 122 -3.18 14.99 -7.62
CA ARG A 122 -2.65 15.41 -6.32
C ARG A 122 -3.73 15.53 -5.24
N ASP A 123 -4.88 16.08 -5.61
CA ASP A 123 -6.02 16.39 -4.74
C ASP A 123 -7.13 15.32 -4.79
N ARG A 124 -6.81 14.13 -5.29
CA ARG A 124 -7.73 12.99 -5.31
C ARG A 124 -8.33 12.75 -3.93
N MET A 125 -9.61 12.37 -3.89
CA MET A 125 -10.24 11.91 -2.64
C MET A 125 -9.61 10.62 -2.13
N ARG A 126 -9.32 10.58 -0.81
CA ARG A 126 -8.72 9.45 -0.12
C ARG A 126 -9.49 9.12 1.17
N ARG A 127 -10.84 8.95 1.05
CA ARG A 127 -11.72 8.68 2.20
C ARG A 127 -11.39 7.35 2.86
N SER A 128 -11.17 6.31 2.07
CA SER A 128 -10.83 4.97 2.55
C SER A 128 -9.58 4.45 1.85
N ARG A 129 -8.67 3.85 2.62
CA ARG A 129 -7.46 3.24 2.13
C ARG A 129 -7.35 1.85 2.74
N LEU A 130 -7.60 0.82 1.91
CA LEU A 130 -7.61 -0.58 2.35
C LEU A 130 -6.18 -1.11 2.43
N TYR A 131 -5.74 -1.49 3.63
CA TYR A 131 -4.49 -2.19 3.83
C TYR A 131 -4.62 -3.65 3.41
N VAL A 132 -3.66 -4.11 2.60
CA VAL A 132 -3.58 -5.47 2.08
C VAL A 132 -2.17 -6.00 2.33
N PRO A 133 -1.99 -7.05 3.14
CA PRO A 133 -0.68 -7.61 3.44
C PRO A 133 0.07 -8.02 2.17
N GLY A 134 1.30 -7.51 1.98
CA GLY A 134 2.11 -7.74 0.79
C GLY A 134 2.59 -9.18 0.61
N SER A 135 2.45 -10.03 1.62
CA SER A 135 2.75 -11.46 1.56
C SER A 135 1.55 -12.35 1.26
N GLU A 136 0.32 -11.78 1.09
CA GLU A 136 -0.93 -12.52 0.97
C GLU A 136 -1.58 -12.33 -0.42
N PRO A 137 -1.15 -13.03 -1.46
CA PRO A 137 -1.62 -12.81 -2.84
C PRO A 137 -3.12 -13.01 -3.03
N LYS A 138 -3.75 -13.85 -2.18
CA LYS A 138 -5.21 -14.09 -2.24
C LYS A 138 -6.06 -12.83 -2.10
N TYR A 139 -5.53 -11.78 -1.46
CA TYR A 139 -6.26 -10.53 -1.25
C TYR A 139 -6.07 -9.53 -2.40
N PHE A 140 -5.01 -9.64 -3.21
CA PHE A 140 -4.68 -8.64 -4.22
C PHE A 140 -5.73 -8.53 -5.31
N ILE A 141 -6.17 -9.69 -5.84
CA ILE A 141 -7.04 -9.78 -7.03
C ILE A 141 -8.38 -9.10 -6.82
N ASN A 142 -8.92 -9.21 -5.60
CA ASN A 142 -10.25 -8.71 -5.27
C ASN A 142 -10.22 -7.39 -4.50
N ALA A 143 -9.05 -6.85 -4.15
CA ALA A 143 -8.94 -5.67 -3.29
C ALA A 143 -9.72 -4.47 -3.85
N ALA A 144 -9.66 -4.25 -5.16
CA ALA A 144 -10.32 -3.13 -5.81
C ALA A 144 -11.84 -3.28 -5.92
N LEU A 145 -12.37 -4.51 -5.92
CA LEU A 145 -13.82 -4.78 -6.05
C LEU A 145 -14.63 -4.24 -4.86
N TYR A 146 -14.00 -3.98 -3.74
CA TYR A 146 -14.66 -3.44 -2.55
C TYR A 146 -14.86 -1.92 -2.60
N GLY A 147 -14.35 -1.24 -3.65
CA GLY A 147 -14.61 0.17 -3.92
C GLY A 147 -13.93 1.14 -2.94
N ALA A 148 -12.80 0.78 -2.35
CA ALA A 148 -11.97 1.73 -1.61
C ALA A 148 -11.43 2.82 -2.54
N ASP A 149 -11.20 4.03 -2.02
CA ASP A 149 -10.55 5.09 -2.80
C ASP A 149 -9.08 4.77 -3.11
N GLY A 150 -8.41 3.99 -2.24
CA GLY A 150 -7.07 3.47 -2.46
C GLY A 150 -6.86 2.09 -1.85
N VAL A 151 -5.96 1.32 -2.44
CA VAL A 151 -5.46 0.04 -1.92
C VAL A 151 -3.99 0.21 -1.58
N ILE A 152 -3.62 -0.15 -0.34
CA ILE A 152 -2.24 -0.11 0.15
C ILE A 152 -1.71 -1.55 0.15
N LEU A 153 -0.78 -1.84 -0.75
CA LEU A 153 0.01 -3.07 -0.69
C LEU A 153 1.11 -2.86 0.36
N ASP A 154 1.03 -3.59 1.44
CA ASP A 154 1.82 -3.33 2.63
C ASP A 154 3.05 -4.23 2.71
N LEU A 155 4.25 -3.63 2.70
CA LEU A 155 5.53 -4.33 2.87
C LEU A 155 6.07 -4.25 4.31
N GLU A 156 5.42 -3.47 5.18
CA GLU A 156 5.92 -3.19 6.52
C GLU A 156 5.35 -4.17 7.56
N ASP A 157 4.58 -3.75 8.55
CA ASP A 157 4.20 -4.53 9.74
C ASP A 157 3.40 -5.81 9.44
N SER A 158 2.65 -5.86 8.34
CA SER A 158 1.88 -7.04 7.96
C SER A 158 2.72 -8.18 7.35
N VAL A 159 4.02 -7.95 7.14
CA VAL A 159 4.94 -8.92 6.53
C VAL A 159 6.01 -9.34 7.53
N HIS A 160 6.16 -10.65 7.75
CA HIS A 160 7.20 -11.17 8.63
C HIS A 160 8.60 -10.77 8.13
N PRO A 161 9.56 -10.44 9.02
CA PRO A 161 10.91 -10.00 8.62
C PRO A 161 11.63 -10.92 7.64
N SER A 162 11.49 -12.24 7.78
CA SER A 162 12.10 -13.23 6.87
C SER A 162 11.44 -13.27 5.47
N GLU A 163 10.31 -12.61 5.26
CA GLU A 163 9.55 -12.64 4.01
C GLU A 163 9.53 -11.28 3.29
N LYS A 164 10.21 -10.27 3.82
CA LYS A 164 10.24 -8.92 3.24
C LYS A 164 10.73 -8.89 1.79
N ASP A 165 11.79 -9.63 1.50
CA ASP A 165 12.38 -9.76 0.18
C ASP A 165 11.40 -10.41 -0.83
N ALA A 166 10.75 -11.51 -0.43
CA ALA A 166 9.79 -12.22 -1.26
C ALA A 166 8.47 -11.43 -1.44
N ALA A 167 8.02 -10.73 -0.41
CA ALA A 167 6.84 -9.86 -0.48
C ALA A 167 7.06 -8.68 -1.44
N ARG A 168 8.26 -8.09 -1.45
CA ARG A 168 8.66 -7.03 -2.38
C ARG A 168 8.46 -7.44 -3.83
N LEU A 169 8.92 -8.64 -4.22
CA LEU A 169 8.75 -9.17 -5.57
C LEU A 169 7.29 -9.48 -5.89
N LEU A 170 6.55 -9.97 -4.91
CA LEU A 170 5.14 -10.27 -5.06
C LEU A 170 4.32 -8.98 -5.29
N VAL A 171 4.56 -7.93 -4.50
CA VAL A 171 3.92 -6.62 -4.67
C VAL A 171 4.31 -5.97 -6.00
N ARG A 172 5.58 -6.06 -6.42
CA ARG A 172 6.05 -5.63 -7.74
C ARG A 172 5.22 -6.28 -8.85
N ASN A 173 5.14 -7.61 -8.84
CA ASN A 173 4.42 -8.34 -9.87
C ASN A 173 2.91 -8.07 -9.81
N ALA A 174 2.33 -7.85 -8.61
CA ALA A 174 0.93 -7.47 -8.46
C ALA A 174 0.63 -6.09 -9.07
N LEU A 175 1.47 -5.08 -8.81
CA LEU A 175 1.33 -3.75 -9.43
C LEU A 175 1.37 -3.80 -10.96
N ARG A 176 2.11 -4.77 -11.49
CA ARG A 176 2.30 -4.95 -12.93
C ARG A 176 1.13 -5.66 -13.60
N THR A 177 0.44 -6.58 -12.91
CA THR A 177 -0.50 -7.52 -13.53
C THR A 177 -1.92 -7.44 -13.02
N VAL A 178 -2.16 -6.88 -11.82
CA VAL A 178 -3.49 -6.79 -11.24
C VAL A 178 -4.13 -5.46 -11.64
N ASP A 179 -5.34 -5.54 -12.17
CA ASP A 179 -6.15 -4.36 -12.41
C ASP A 179 -6.78 -3.90 -11.07
N PHE A 180 -6.31 -2.78 -10.56
CA PHE A 180 -6.85 -2.16 -9.35
C PHE A 180 -8.04 -1.24 -9.63
N LEU A 181 -8.61 -1.29 -10.84
CA LEU A 181 -9.77 -0.49 -11.25
C LEU A 181 -9.55 1.00 -10.97
N ALA A 182 -10.53 1.64 -10.33
CA ALA A 182 -10.46 3.04 -9.96
C ALA A 182 -9.71 3.33 -8.64
N CYS A 183 -9.18 2.32 -7.95
CA CYS A 183 -8.43 2.51 -6.71
C CYS A 183 -7.06 3.14 -6.96
N GLU A 184 -6.64 4.06 -6.11
CA GLU A 184 -5.26 4.55 -6.08
C GLU A 184 -4.33 3.42 -5.62
N ARG A 185 -3.32 3.09 -6.43
CA ARG A 185 -2.35 2.01 -6.15
C ARG A 185 -1.27 2.53 -5.23
N MET A 186 -1.38 2.19 -3.96
CA MET A 186 -0.48 2.65 -2.92
C MET A 186 0.43 1.51 -2.43
N VAL A 187 1.65 1.83 -2.04
CA VAL A 187 2.56 0.88 -1.38
C VAL A 187 3.08 1.49 -0.09
N ARG A 188 2.90 0.81 1.03
CA ARG A 188 3.62 1.12 2.26
C ARG A 188 4.95 0.38 2.22
N ILE A 189 6.05 1.13 2.11
CA ILE A 189 7.40 0.58 2.13
C ILE A 189 7.82 0.20 3.55
N ASN A 190 8.90 -0.55 3.69
CA ASN A 190 9.50 -0.81 4.98
C ASN A 190 10.07 0.48 5.62
N GLN A 191 10.31 0.44 6.92
CA GLN A 191 11.09 1.49 7.59
C GLN A 191 12.44 1.69 6.90
N LEU A 192 12.93 2.93 6.91
CA LEU A 192 14.27 3.21 6.43
C LEU A 192 15.34 2.60 7.38
N PRO A 193 16.46 2.07 6.85
CA PRO A 193 16.88 2.16 5.45
C PRO A 193 16.29 1.11 4.50
N LEU A 194 15.70 0.01 5.00
CA LEU A 194 15.19 -1.10 4.17
C LEU A 194 14.16 -0.66 3.11
N GLY A 195 13.33 0.34 3.42
CA GLY A 195 12.35 0.89 2.50
C GLY A 195 12.96 1.49 1.21
N LEU A 196 14.24 1.89 1.21
CA LEU A 196 14.90 2.35 0.00
C LEU A 196 15.12 1.21 -1.00
N GLU A 197 15.38 -0.01 -0.51
CA GLU A 197 15.48 -1.19 -1.36
C GLU A 197 14.12 -1.61 -1.95
N ASP A 198 13.02 -1.33 -1.24
CA ASP A 198 11.68 -1.59 -1.76
C ASP A 198 11.42 -0.73 -3.01
N LEU A 199 11.88 0.53 -2.99
CA LEU A 199 11.69 1.45 -4.10
C LEU A 199 12.33 0.97 -5.40
N ASP A 200 13.43 0.22 -5.33
CA ASP A 200 14.12 -0.30 -6.50
C ASP A 200 13.26 -1.26 -7.31
N GLU A 201 12.43 -2.04 -6.63
CA GLU A 201 11.52 -2.99 -7.27
C GLU A 201 10.13 -2.38 -7.55
N ILE A 202 9.66 -1.43 -6.72
CA ILE A 202 8.28 -0.92 -6.76
C ILE A 202 8.15 0.27 -7.73
N VAL A 203 9.09 1.22 -7.74
CA VAL A 203 9.02 2.44 -8.56
C VAL A 203 8.94 2.14 -10.06
N PRO A 204 9.65 1.14 -10.63
CA PRO A 204 9.52 0.78 -12.03
C PRO A 204 8.09 0.40 -12.47
N GLU A 205 7.26 -0.07 -11.53
CA GLU A 205 5.86 -0.45 -11.78
C GLU A 205 4.88 0.72 -11.63
N CYS A 206 5.39 1.94 -11.46
CA CYS A 206 4.64 3.18 -11.44
C CYS A 206 3.45 3.18 -10.46
N PRO A 207 3.65 2.89 -9.16
CA PRO A 207 2.60 3.08 -8.16
C PRO A 207 2.14 4.54 -8.18
N ASP A 208 0.92 4.80 -7.72
CA ASP A 208 0.40 6.16 -7.66
C ASP A 208 0.90 6.92 -6.43
N LEU A 209 1.13 6.19 -5.31
CA LEU A 209 1.53 6.80 -4.06
C LEU A 209 2.38 5.84 -3.20
N ILE A 210 3.42 6.38 -2.57
CA ILE A 210 4.25 5.68 -1.58
C ILE A 210 3.90 6.20 -0.18
N LEU A 211 3.54 5.27 0.72
CA LEU A 211 3.42 5.54 2.15
C LEU A 211 4.76 5.28 2.82
N ILE A 212 5.24 6.28 3.56
CA ILE A 212 6.49 6.23 4.31
C ILE A 212 6.13 6.03 5.78
N PRO A 213 6.41 4.86 6.38
CA PRO A 213 6.11 4.61 7.79
C PRO A 213 7.13 5.28 8.71
N LYS A 214 6.73 5.52 9.96
CA LYS A 214 7.58 5.93 11.08
C LYS A 214 8.46 7.13 10.74
N VAL A 215 7.83 8.15 10.11
CA VAL A 215 8.53 9.38 9.76
C VAL A 215 8.60 10.29 10.97
N GLU A 216 9.82 10.64 11.37
CA GLU A 216 10.12 11.49 12.50
C GLU A 216 10.78 12.80 12.12
N ILE A 217 11.52 12.83 11.01
CA ILE A 217 12.24 14.01 10.51
C ILE A 217 12.10 14.19 9.00
N PRO A 218 12.20 15.43 8.48
CA PRO A 218 12.12 15.73 7.05
C PRO A 218 13.09 14.95 6.17
N ASP A 219 14.30 14.67 6.68
CA ASP A 219 15.37 13.98 5.93
C ASP A 219 14.96 12.59 5.44
N GLN A 220 14.09 11.90 6.19
CA GLN A 220 13.55 10.60 5.77
C GLN A 220 12.69 10.72 4.49
N VAL A 221 11.87 11.76 4.41
CA VAL A 221 11.06 12.04 3.20
C VAL A 221 11.97 12.39 2.02
N MET A 222 12.97 13.26 2.24
CA MET A 222 13.91 13.65 1.20
C MET A 222 14.73 12.46 0.69
N ALA A 223 15.11 11.53 1.55
CA ALA A 223 15.82 10.31 1.15
C ALA A 223 14.94 9.42 0.24
N VAL A 224 13.65 9.26 0.57
CA VAL A 224 12.68 8.52 -0.26
C VAL A 224 12.47 9.22 -1.60
N GLU A 225 12.21 10.53 -1.61
CA GLU A 225 12.03 11.29 -2.86
C GLU A 225 13.26 11.20 -3.77
N LYS A 226 14.46 11.34 -3.19
CA LYS A 226 15.72 11.19 -3.92
C LYS A 226 15.83 9.82 -4.57
N ARG A 227 15.56 8.74 -3.81
CA ARG A 227 15.63 7.38 -4.37
C ARG A 227 14.61 7.15 -5.47
N ILE A 228 13.38 7.63 -5.31
CA ILE A 228 12.36 7.59 -6.37
C ILE A 228 12.85 8.32 -7.63
N ALA A 229 13.47 9.50 -7.49
CA ALA A 229 13.98 10.26 -8.62
C ALA A 229 15.13 9.53 -9.35
N GLU A 230 16.05 8.90 -8.60
CA GLU A 230 17.13 8.08 -9.15
C GLU A 230 16.57 6.91 -9.98
N VAL A 231 15.67 6.11 -9.41
CA VAL A 231 15.04 4.97 -10.09
C VAL A 231 14.25 5.44 -11.31
N LYS A 232 13.45 6.51 -11.18
CA LYS A 232 12.72 7.07 -12.34
C LYS A 232 13.66 7.50 -13.47
N SER A 233 14.80 8.09 -13.15
CA SER A 233 15.82 8.49 -14.14
C SER A 233 16.41 7.26 -14.83
N GLU A 234 16.72 6.20 -14.08
CA GLU A 234 17.27 4.95 -14.62
C GLU A 234 16.32 4.29 -15.62
N TYR A 235 15.01 4.29 -15.33
CA TYR A 235 13.97 3.63 -16.15
C TYR A 235 13.27 4.60 -17.14
N GLY A 236 13.67 5.87 -17.22
CA GLY A 236 13.04 6.85 -18.10
C GLY A 236 11.58 7.17 -17.77
N LEU A 237 11.19 7.08 -16.50
CA LEU A 237 9.80 7.25 -16.07
C LEU A 237 9.45 8.72 -15.82
N THR A 238 8.32 9.17 -16.35
CA THR A 238 7.82 10.54 -16.18
C THR A 238 6.60 10.63 -15.27
N ARG A 239 5.85 9.52 -15.10
CA ARG A 239 4.62 9.47 -14.31
C ARG A 239 4.86 9.99 -12.88
N PRO A 240 3.99 10.86 -12.33
CA PRO A 240 4.12 11.32 -10.94
C PRO A 240 3.89 10.16 -9.97
N ILE A 241 4.64 10.16 -8.87
CA ILE A 241 4.44 9.29 -7.71
C ILE A 241 4.32 10.21 -6.52
N TRP A 242 3.20 10.12 -5.80
CA TRP A 242 2.93 10.94 -4.63
C TRP A 242 3.49 10.31 -3.35
N LEU A 243 3.63 11.11 -2.30
CA LEU A 243 4.12 10.67 -1.00
C LEU A 243 3.07 10.93 0.08
N MET A 244 3.00 10.04 1.05
CA MET A 244 2.23 10.19 2.28
C MET A 244 3.07 9.73 3.46
N SER A 245 3.29 10.61 4.43
CA SER A 245 4.05 10.28 5.64
C SER A 245 3.13 9.78 6.74
N ILE A 246 3.48 8.67 7.38
CA ILE A 246 2.81 8.17 8.58
C ILE A 246 3.57 8.68 9.79
N LEU A 247 2.87 9.47 10.63
CA LEU A 247 3.38 10.02 11.88
C LEU A 247 2.83 9.18 13.03
N GLU A 248 3.71 8.49 13.72
CA GLU A 248 3.33 7.45 14.68
C GLU A 248 4.28 7.37 15.88
N SER A 249 5.00 8.46 16.14
CA SER A 249 5.79 8.69 17.35
C SER A 249 5.64 10.13 17.84
N ALA A 250 5.95 10.39 19.11
CA ALA A 250 5.92 11.74 19.68
C ALA A 250 6.81 12.70 18.89
N LEU A 251 8.00 12.26 18.48
CA LEU A 251 8.92 13.07 17.68
C LEU A 251 8.35 13.40 16.29
N GLY A 252 7.73 12.42 15.62
CA GLY A 252 7.08 12.63 14.33
C GLY A 252 5.92 13.63 14.42
N ILE A 253 5.13 13.58 15.50
CA ILE A 253 4.04 14.51 15.74
C ILE A 253 4.56 15.94 15.97
N GLU A 254 5.62 16.13 16.77
CA GLU A 254 6.22 17.45 16.99
C GLU A 254 6.80 18.05 15.69
N ASN A 255 7.35 17.23 14.82
CA ASN A 255 7.93 17.63 13.54
C ASN A 255 6.90 17.67 12.37
N ALA A 256 5.62 17.43 12.63
CA ALA A 256 4.60 17.22 11.59
C ALA A 256 4.60 18.31 10.49
N PHE A 257 4.73 19.59 10.85
CA PHE A 257 4.74 20.68 9.86
C PHE A 257 6.01 20.69 9.01
N ALA A 258 7.16 20.45 9.62
CA ALA A 258 8.43 20.37 8.89
C ALA A 258 8.43 19.19 7.92
N ILE A 259 7.89 18.03 8.34
CA ILE A 259 7.71 16.85 7.51
C ILE A 259 6.74 17.14 6.35
N ALA A 260 5.59 17.77 6.62
CA ALA A 260 4.60 18.13 5.61
C ALA A 260 5.17 19.01 4.48
N ARG A 261 6.22 19.77 4.76
CA ARG A 261 6.89 20.69 3.82
C ARG A 261 8.20 20.16 3.25
N ALA A 262 8.59 18.93 3.59
CA ALA A 262 9.86 18.36 3.16
C ALA A 262 9.92 18.10 1.64
N SER A 263 8.77 17.93 0.99
CA SER A 263 8.66 17.72 -0.46
C SER A 263 7.33 18.22 -1.00
N GLU A 264 7.33 18.73 -2.22
CA GLU A 264 6.11 19.06 -2.97
C GLU A 264 5.32 17.82 -3.41
N LYS A 265 5.94 16.64 -3.34
CA LYS A 265 5.30 15.36 -3.65
C LYS A 265 4.43 14.84 -2.50
N ILE A 266 4.58 15.37 -1.29
CA ILE A 266 3.69 15.02 -0.19
C ILE A 266 2.30 15.55 -0.49
N VAL A 267 1.32 14.66 -0.49
CA VAL A 267 -0.10 15.00 -0.72
C VAL A 267 -0.95 14.81 0.52
N ALA A 268 -0.44 14.08 1.52
CA ALA A 268 -1.13 13.86 2.77
C ALA A 268 -0.18 13.52 3.93
N LEU A 269 -0.62 13.83 5.14
CA LEU A 269 -0.11 13.21 6.37
C LEU A 269 -1.16 12.23 6.90
N THR A 270 -0.72 11.13 7.47
CA THR A 270 -1.58 10.21 8.22
C THR A 270 -0.99 9.93 9.59
N ILE A 271 -1.84 9.62 10.56
CA ILE A 271 -1.42 9.27 11.91
C ILE A 271 -1.57 7.77 12.15
N GLY A 272 -0.57 7.13 12.77
CA GLY A 272 -0.58 5.74 13.22
C GLY A 272 -0.77 5.67 14.73
N LEU A 273 -2.00 5.45 15.19
CA LEU A 273 -2.33 5.55 16.62
C LEU A 273 -1.86 4.36 17.45
N GLU A 274 -1.70 3.18 16.86
CA GLU A 274 -1.21 2.01 17.61
C GLU A 274 0.25 2.23 18.04
N ASP A 275 1.12 2.58 17.09
CA ASP A 275 2.52 2.87 17.37
C ASP A 275 2.68 4.14 18.22
N TYR A 276 1.89 5.20 17.94
CA TYR A 276 1.94 6.43 18.72
C TYR A 276 1.61 6.22 20.19
N THR A 277 0.54 5.45 20.50
CA THR A 277 0.20 5.18 21.90
C THR A 277 1.19 4.24 22.57
N ALA A 278 1.79 3.31 21.81
CA ALA A 278 2.88 2.47 22.29
C ALA A 278 4.15 3.30 22.61
N ASP A 279 4.51 4.26 21.74
CA ASP A 279 5.62 5.19 21.96
C ASP A 279 5.44 6.03 23.23
N LEU A 280 4.21 6.51 23.49
CA LEU A 280 3.88 7.22 24.73
C LEU A 280 3.76 6.33 25.96
N GLY A 281 3.69 5.00 25.80
CA GLY A 281 3.45 4.06 26.89
C GLY A 281 2.04 4.14 27.49
N VAL A 282 1.03 4.51 26.67
CA VAL A 282 -0.37 4.62 27.09
C VAL A 282 -1.27 3.64 26.36
N VAL A 283 -2.42 3.34 26.96
CA VAL A 283 -3.43 2.49 26.31
C VAL A 283 -4.31 3.32 25.40
N LYS A 284 -4.49 2.88 24.16
CA LYS A 284 -5.46 3.46 23.22
C LYS A 284 -6.88 3.24 23.72
N THR A 285 -7.67 4.31 23.78
CA THR A 285 -9.05 4.28 24.27
C THR A 285 -10.05 4.53 23.14
N SER A 286 -11.30 4.10 23.35
CA SER A 286 -12.39 4.34 22.38
C SER A 286 -12.76 5.83 22.29
N THR A 287 -12.43 6.62 23.31
CA THR A 287 -12.64 8.09 23.30
C THR A 287 -11.54 8.83 22.57
N GLY A 288 -10.35 8.23 22.42
CA GLY A 288 -9.18 8.83 21.75
C GLY A 288 -8.64 10.09 22.45
N THR A 289 -8.91 10.25 23.75
CA THR A 289 -8.48 11.45 24.51
C THR A 289 -6.95 11.53 24.58
N GLU A 290 -6.27 10.39 24.74
CA GLU A 290 -4.82 10.26 24.79
C GLU A 290 -4.13 10.68 23.47
N SER A 291 -4.85 10.60 22.36
CA SER A 291 -4.34 10.90 21.02
C SER A 291 -4.86 12.23 20.44
N LEU A 292 -5.73 12.94 21.15
CA LEU A 292 -6.41 14.13 20.63
C LEU A 292 -5.41 15.23 20.20
N TYR A 293 -4.39 15.49 21.04
CA TYR A 293 -3.34 16.46 20.70
C TYR A 293 -2.63 16.09 19.41
N ALA A 294 -2.17 14.85 19.29
CA ALA A 294 -1.46 14.37 18.10
C ALA A 294 -2.32 14.48 16.84
N ARG A 295 -3.59 14.07 16.92
CA ARG A 295 -4.55 14.18 15.81
C ARG A 295 -4.76 15.63 15.38
N GLN A 296 -4.88 16.56 16.31
CA GLN A 296 -5.01 17.99 16.02
C GLN A 296 -3.71 18.58 15.46
N GLN A 297 -2.54 18.15 15.94
CA GLN A 297 -1.24 18.60 15.43
C GLN A 297 -1.06 18.18 13.97
N VAL A 298 -1.37 16.92 13.63
CA VAL A 298 -1.33 16.43 12.23
C VAL A 298 -2.29 17.21 11.34
N LEU A 299 -3.52 17.47 11.80
CA LEU A 299 -4.50 18.29 11.09
C LEU A 299 -3.97 19.70 10.80
N ASN A 300 -3.46 20.39 11.83
CA ASN A 300 -2.93 21.73 11.67
C ASN A 300 -1.73 21.76 10.71
N ALA A 301 -0.81 20.81 10.84
CA ALA A 301 0.36 20.70 9.98
C ALA A 301 -0.03 20.46 8.52
N ALA A 302 -0.93 19.52 8.26
CA ALA A 302 -1.41 19.21 6.91
C ALA A 302 -2.13 20.41 6.29
N HIS A 303 -3.06 21.04 6.99
CA HIS A 303 -3.77 22.23 6.51
C HIS A 303 -2.84 23.42 6.26
N ALA A 304 -1.86 23.66 7.13
CA ALA A 304 -0.86 24.72 6.95
C ALA A 304 0.05 24.48 5.73
N ALA A 305 0.29 23.22 5.38
CA ALA A 305 1.04 22.82 4.18
C ALA A 305 0.16 22.73 2.92
N GLY A 306 -1.17 22.84 3.02
CA GLY A 306 -2.10 22.70 1.89
C GLY A 306 -2.23 21.28 1.36
N ILE A 307 -2.13 20.28 2.26
CA ILE A 307 -2.25 18.85 1.95
C ILE A 307 -3.34 18.20 2.80
N GLN A 308 -3.69 16.97 2.48
CA GLN A 308 -4.75 16.23 3.18
C GLN A 308 -4.27 15.73 4.56
N ALA A 309 -5.18 15.68 5.52
CA ALA A 309 -5.01 14.98 6.79
C ALA A 309 -5.87 13.72 6.79
N ILE A 310 -5.24 12.58 7.08
CA ILE A 310 -5.88 11.27 7.07
C ILE A 310 -5.74 10.64 8.45
N ASP A 311 -6.85 10.15 9.00
CA ASP A 311 -6.85 9.55 10.33
C ASP A 311 -6.38 8.10 10.33
N SER A 312 -6.11 7.58 11.51
CA SER A 312 -5.66 6.22 11.76
C SER A 312 -6.69 5.16 11.35
N VAL A 313 -6.23 3.93 11.25
CA VAL A 313 -7.10 2.76 11.14
C VAL A 313 -7.93 2.56 12.42
N PHE A 314 -9.10 1.94 12.26
CA PHE A 314 -9.90 1.44 13.36
C PHE A 314 -9.66 -0.08 13.50
N GLY A 315 -9.05 -0.50 14.60
CA GLY A 315 -8.52 -1.86 14.77
C GLY A 315 -9.57 -2.94 14.96
N ASP A 316 -10.71 -2.63 15.59
CA ASP A 316 -11.78 -3.61 15.78
C ASP A 316 -12.67 -3.72 14.54
N VAL A 317 -12.38 -4.72 13.69
CA VAL A 317 -13.11 -4.95 12.44
C VAL A 317 -14.54 -5.47 12.66
N GLY A 318 -14.86 -5.94 13.84
CA GLY A 318 -16.19 -6.46 14.22
C GLY A 318 -17.13 -5.38 14.74
N ASP A 319 -16.64 -4.29 15.30
CA ASP A 319 -17.44 -3.20 15.88
C ASP A 319 -17.67 -2.06 14.87
N LEU A 320 -18.65 -2.26 14.00
CA LEU A 320 -19.00 -1.29 12.97
C LEU A 320 -19.69 -0.03 13.51
N ASP A 321 -20.34 -0.11 14.67
CA ASP A 321 -20.98 1.05 15.30
C ASP A 321 -19.94 1.97 15.94
N ALA A 322 -18.96 1.41 16.64
CA ALA A 322 -17.82 2.19 17.14
C ALA A 322 -17.00 2.78 15.99
N LEU A 323 -16.78 2.04 14.88
CA LEU A 323 -16.17 2.59 13.67
C LEU A 323 -16.93 3.79 13.14
N ARG A 324 -18.28 3.72 13.06
CA ARG A 324 -19.13 4.83 12.60
C ARG A 324 -18.96 6.07 13.48
N ALA A 325 -18.97 5.87 14.78
CA ALA A 325 -18.78 6.96 15.77
C ALA A 325 -17.39 7.59 15.61
N TRP A 326 -16.35 6.76 15.50
CA TRP A 326 -14.97 7.20 15.28
C TRP A 326 -14.81 7.98 13.97
N ALA A 327 -15.27 7.45 12.85
CA ALA A 327 -15.18 8.10 11.55
C ALA A 327 -15.96 9.44 11.49
N THR A 328 -17.11 9.50 12.17
CA THR A 328 -17.88 10.74 12.31
C THR A 328 -17.12 11.78 13.13
N ASN A 329 -16.48 11.36 14.22
CA ASN A 329 -15.60 12.22 15.03
C ASN A 329 -14.40 12.72 14.21
N SER A 330 -13.73 11.82 13.50
CA SER A 330 -12.59 12.14 12.63
C SER A 330 -12.94 13.21 11.61
N ARG A 331 -14.06 13.03 10.90
CA ARG A 331 -14.58 14.06 9.98
C ARG A 331 -14.88 15.37 10.72
N GLY A 332 -15.49 15.28 11.90
CA GLY A 332 -15.81 16.46 12.75
C GLY A 332 -14.57 17.25 13.16
N LEU A 333 -13.44 16.58 13.39
CA LEU A 333 -12.15 17.21 13.65
C LEU A 333 -11.55 17.88 12.41
N GLY A 334 -11.86 17.40 11.20
CA GLY A 334 -11.35 17.95 9.95
C GLY A 334 -10.53 16.97 9.10
N PHE A 335 -10.44 15.72 9.47
CA PHE A 335 -9.82 14.69 8.61
C PHE A 335 -10.62 14.47 7.33
N GLU A 336 -9.95 14.04 6.27
CA GLU A 336 -10.55 13.83 4.95
C GLU A 336 -10.78 12.34 4.62
N GLY A 337 -10.24 11.46 5.43
CA GLY A 337 -10.36 10.02 5.31
C GLY A 337 -9.66 9.29 6.45
N MET A 338 -9.62 7.97 6.36
CA MET A 338 -8.93 7.09 7.30
C MET A 338 -8.48 5.79 6.63
N GLY A 339 -7.57 5.06 7.27
CA GLY A 339 -7.23 3.71 6.86
C GLY A 339 -8.31 2.70 7.23
N CYS A 340 -8.38 1.58 6.52
CA CYS A 340 -9.25 0.46 6.86
C CYS A 340 -8.51 -0.88 6.70
N LEU A 341 -8.82 -1.83 7.59
CA LEU A 341 -8.18 -3.14 7.68
C LEU A 341 -9.04 -4.26 7.06
N HIS A 342 -10.32 -3.99 6.84
CA HIS A 342 -11.25 -4.96 6.29
C HIS A 342 -12.25 -4.29 5.33
N PRO A 343 -12.66 -4.96 4.24
CA PRO A 343 -13.59 -4.40 3.26
C PRO A 343 -14.94 -3.94 3.83
N THR A 344 -15.45 -4.58 4.88
CA THR A 344 -16.71 -4.18 5.54
C THR A 344 -16.68 -2.78 6.14
N GLN A 345 -15.49 -2.24 6.42
CA GLN A 345 -15.31 -0.90 6.96
C GLN A 345 -15.52 0.20 5.90
N ILE A 346 -15.27 -0.12 4.62
CA ILE A 346 -15.29 0.86 3.52
C ILE A 346 -16.63 1.59 3.41
N PRO A 347 -17.80 0.93 3.35
CA PRO A 347 -19.09 1.62 3.23
C PRO A 347 -19.37 2.54 4.43
N ILE A 348 -18.97 2.13 5.64
CA ILE A 348 -19.16 2.90 6.87
C ILE A 348 -18.33 4.20 6.80
N ILE A 349 -17.06 4.07 6.41
CA ILE A 349 -16.14 5.19 6.24
C ILE A 349 -16.68 6.14 5.16
N HIS A 350 -17.06 5.64 3.99
CA HIS A 350 -17.61 6.46 2.91
C HIS A 350 -18.85 7.23 3.36
N GLN A 351 -19.77 6.57 4.07
CA GLN A 351 -20.96 7.23 4.61
C GLN A 351 -20.62 8.31 5.65
N ALA A 352 -19.68 8.03 6.55
CA ALA A 352 -19.29 8.98 7.58
C ALA A 352 -18.62 10.24 7.00
N PHE A 353 -17.80 10.09 5.96
CA PHE A 353 -17.09 11.20 5.31
C PHE A 353 -17.91 11.92 4.23
N ALA A 354 -19.07 11.40 3.84
CA ALA A 354 -19.95 12.06 2.88
C ALA A 354 -20.71 13.24 3.53
N PRO A 355 -20.93 14.34 2.80
CA PRO A 355 -21.84 15.40 3.23
C PRO A 355 -23.27 14.88 3.43
N THR A 356 -23.90 15.22 4.54
CA THR A 356 -25.30 14.87 4.79
C THR A 356 -26.25 15.75 3.98
N ALA A 357 -27.48 15.26 3.74
CA ALA A 357 -28.53 16.05 3.06
C ALA A 357 -28.79 17.41 3.74
N ASN A 358 -28.78 17.43 5.07
CA ASN A 358 -28.97 18.67 5.83
C ASN A 358 -27.81 19.67 5.64
N GLU A 359 -26.58 19.18 5.57
CA GLU A 359 -25.40 20.03 5.32
C GLU A 359 -25.44 20.61 3.91
N ILE A 360 -25.81 19.80 2.91
CA ILE A 360 -25.96 20.22 1.51
C ILE A 360 -27.03 21.30 1.39
N GLU A 361 -28.20 21.06 1.97
CA GLU A 361 -29.31 22.02 1.95
C GLU A 361 -28.93 23.35 2.63
N ARG A 362 -28.24 23.27 3.77
CA ARG A 362 -27.72 24.45 4.45
C ARG A 362 -26.68 25.18 3.61
N ALA A 363 -25.78 24.48 2.97
CA ALA A 363 -24.76 25.08 2.10
C ALA A 363 -25.44 25.81 0.92
N ARG A 364 -26.43 25.19 0.27
CA ARG A 364 -27.22 25.83 -0.80
C ARG A 364 -27.88 27.15 -0.34
N LYS A 365 -28.51 27.16 0.83
CA LYS A 365 -29.12 28.36 1.41
C LYS A 365 -28.09 29.46 1.69
N ILE A 366 -26.92 29.10 2.22
CA ILE A 366 -25.82 30.05 2.45
C ILE A 366 -25.35 30.67 1.14
N LEU A 367 -25.12 29.86 0.11
CA LEU A 367 -24.66 30.33 -1.20
C LEU A 367 -25.70 31.18 -1.90
N ALA A 368 -26.98 30.82 -1.85
CA ALA A 368 -28.07 31.62 -2.42
C ALA A 368 -28.16 32.99 -1.75
N ALA A 369 -28.16 33.03 -0.43
CA ALA A 369 -28.22 34.32 0.34
C ALA A 369 -26.98 35.19 0.07
N TYR A 370 -25.80 34.60 -0.07
CA TYR A 370 -24.58 35.32 -0.42
C TYR A 370 -24.62 35.93 -1.81
N ASN A 371 -25.05 35.16 -2.82
CA ASN A 371 -25.18 35.64 -4.20
C ASN A 371 -26.18 36.81 -4.30
N GLU A 372 -27.34 36.67 -3.65
CA GLU A 372 -28.35 37.74 -3.60
C GLU A 372 -27.77 39.02 -2.94
N ALA A 373 -26.96 38.89 -1.87
CA ALA A 373 -26.31 40.02 -1.26
C ALA A 373 -25.28 40.70 -2.16
N GLN A 374 -24.51 39.93 -2.87
CA GLN A 374 -23.51 40.45 -3.84
C GLN A 374 -24.21 41.25 -4.98
N GLU A 375 -25.35 40.76 -5.49
CA GLU A 375 -26.14 41.46 -6.50
C GLU A 375 -26.65 42.80 -5.98
N LYS A 376 -26.91 42.88 -4.65
CA LYS A 376 -27.36 44.11 -3.98
C LYS A 376 -26.21 45.01 -3.46
N GLY A 377 -24.95 44.65 -3.73
CA GLY A 377 -23.76 45.38 -3.29
C GLY A 377 -23.52 45.31 -1.77
N LEU A 378 -24.04 44.29 -1.08
CA LEU A 378 -23.89 44.11 0.37
C LEU A 378 -22.71 43.15 0.64
N ALA A 379 -21.81 43.56 1.53
CA ALA A 379 -20.64 42.74 1.90
C ALA A 379 -20.94 41.66 2.97
N VAL A 380 -22.04 41.78 3.69
CA VAL A 380 -22.47 40.86 4.75
C VAL A 380 -23.97 40.65 4.68
N VAL A 381 -24.37 39.39 4.88
CA VAL A 381 -25.79 39.01 4.89
C VAL A 381 -26.08 38.13 6.10
N SER A 382 -27.31 38.13 6.58
CA SER A 382 -27.78 37.21 7.62
C SER A 382 -28.71 36.13 7.02
N LEU A 383 -28.52 34.91 7.48
CA LEU A 383 -29.45 33.80 7.26
C LEU A 383 -30.10 33.44 8.57
N GLY A 384 -31.34 33.91 8.78
CA GLY A 384 -31.98 33.90 10.10
C GLY A 384 -31.20 34.76 11.11
N SER A 385 -30.82 34.18 12.23
CA SER A 385 -30.04 34.87 13.29
C SER A 385 -28.51 34.81 13.10
N LYS A 386 -28.01 34.17 12.03
CA LYS A 386 -26.56 33.94 11.83
C LYS A 386 -26.03 34.85 10.73
N MET A 387 -24.92 35.53 11.02
CA MET A 387 -24.14 36.27 10.04
C MET A 387 -23.45 35.30 9.06
N ILE A 388 -23.51 35.60 7.76
CA ILE A 388 -22.78 34.92 6.69
C ILE A 388 -21.63 35.85 6.31
N ASP A 389 -20.43 35.42 6.65
CA ASP A 389 -19.17 36.05 6.31
C ASP A 389 -18.40 35.19 5.30
N PRO A 390 -17.32 35.69 4.68
CA PRO A 390 -16.54 34.93 3.70
C PRO A 390 -16.07 33.54 4.17
N PRO A 391 -15.63 33.33 5.42
CA PRO A 391 -15.31 31.99 5.95
C PRO A 391 -16.49 31.01 5.91
N VAL A 392 -17.71 31.46 6.17
CA VAL A 392 -18.93 30.62 6.11
C VAL A 392 -19.22 30.24 4.66
N VAL A 393 -19.10 31.18 3.74
CA VAL A 393 -19.29 30.95 2.30
C VAL A 393 -18.25 29.95 1.77
N ASN A 394 -16.98 30.15 2.10
CA ASN A 394 -15.91 29.25 1.67
C ASN A 394 -16.11 27.81 2.16
N ARG A 395 -16.60 27.63 3.40
CA ARG A 395 -16.96 26.29 3.89
C ARG A 395 -18.12 25.68 3.10
N ALA A 396 -19.14 26.48 2.76
CA ALA A 396 -20.26 26.01 1.95
C ALA A 396 -19.82 25.62 0.55
N LEU A 397 -18.96 26.39 -0.12
CA LEU A 397 -18.38 26.08 -1.42
C LEU A 397 -17.59 24.77 -1.41
N LYS A 398 -16.70 24.60 -0.43
CA LYS A 398 -15.91 23.36 -0.28
C LYS A 398 -16.81 22.15 -0.05
N LEU A 399 -17.87 22.29 0.76
CA LEU A 399 -18.82 21.19 1.01
C LEU A 399 -19.58 20.84 -0.27
N MET A 400 -20.05 21.82 -1.05
CA MET A 400 -20.75 21.56 -2.32
C MET A 400 -19.83 20.91 -3.35
N ALA A 401 -18.59 21.37 -3.50
CA ALA A 401 -17.61 20.77 -4.39
C ALA A 401 -17.34 19.29 -3.99
N ARG A 402 -17.23 18.99 -2.69
CA ARG A 402 -17.08 17.63 -2.19
C ARG A 402 -18.33 16.78 -2.49
N ALA A 403 -19.53 17.30 -2.29
CA ALA A 403 -20.78 16.62 -2.57
C ALA A 403 -20.93 16.29 -4.07
N GLN A 404 -20.51 17.20 -4.94
CA GLN A 404 -20.50 17.01 -6.38
C GLN A 404 -19.48 15.95 -6.82
N ALA A 405 -18.26 16.04 -6.32
CA ALA A 405 -17.21 15.06 -6.59
C ALA A 405 -17.57 13.62 -6.11
N MET A 406 -18.43 13.50 -5.09
CA MET A 406 -18.98 12.23 -4.61
C MET A 406 -20.24 11.78 -5.33
N GLY A 407 -20.75 12.53 -6.32
CA GLY A 407 -21.99 12.23 -7.01
C GLY A 407 -23.26 12.31 -6.15
N VAL A 408 -23.18 12.95 -4.96
CA VAL A 408 -24.32 13.12 -4.04
C VAL A 408 -25.24 14.23 -4.50
N VAL A 409 -24.72 15.17 -5.27
CA VAL A 409 -25.47 16.25 -5.96
C VAL A 409 -24.96 16.38 -7.38
N GLN A 410 -25.90 16.77 -8.27
CA GLN A 410 -25.58 17.12 -9.66
C GLN A 410 -25.09 18.55 -9.78
#